data_cf6d56308b85c200af0fc4d5a7241a4c
#
_entry.id   cf6d56308b85c200af0fc4d5a7241a4c
#
_cell.length_a   1.000
_cell.length_b   1.000
_cell.length_c   1.000
_cell.angle_alpha   90.00
_cell.angle_beta   90.00
_cell.angle_gamma   90.00
#
_symmetry.space_group_name_H-M   'P 1'
#
loop_
_entity.id
_entity.type
_entity.pdbx_description
1 polymer ?
#
loop_
_entity_poly.entity_id
_entity_poly.type
_entity_poly.pdbx_seq_one_letter_code
_entity_poly.pdbx_strand_id
1 'polypeptide(L)'
;MKAITDETGIFQHAKFCTPNRKEGYTTDDNARALIVCTKHNQLNKNPKIAKLANTYLSFLHHMQMENGQLHNFLGYDRRFLDKVGSDDSLGRALWAFGHVINSNLEEEKKLLAIEIFKKALPHAINSTSPRTKAFTILGLSQYQSADPKNNSLSQKIKELAKQLLNLYNKTASANWPWFESYITYCNAKLPQALFEAYKHTKDKTYLQVAKDSFNFTLKVQMNNDMFTPIGNNGWYKKGETKAIYDQQSVEAYCMTKTALTAFEITQNTHYKIAAQNIFQWYHGKNTQGLKVYDPKTGSCYDGITPKGLNLNQGAESTVTYLLARLNIETIIN
;
A
#
# COMPACT_ATOMS: atom_id res chain seq x y z
N MET A 1 7.26 10.34 -10.83
CA MET A 1 6.21 9.50 -11.42
C MET A 1 6.07 9.72 -12.93
N LYS A 2 5.73 10.93 -13.42
CA LYS A 2 5.54 11.18 -14.87
C LYS A 2 6.76 10.77 -15.72
N ALA A 3 7.99 11.02 -15.27
CA ALA A 3 9.21 10.71 -16.02
C ALA A 3 9.46 9.20 -16.25
N ILE A 4 8.85 8.35 -15.45
CA ILE A 4 8.91 6.88 -15.56
C ILE A 4 7.58 6.28 -16.03
N THR A 5 6.75 7.06 -16.74
CA THR A 5 5.44 6.63 -17.28
C THR A 5 5.40 6.92 -18.76
N ASP A 6 4.91 5.98 -19.56
CA ASP A 6 4.56 6.16 -20.96
C ASP A 6 3.05 5.99 -21.20
N GLU A 7 2.63 5.78 -22.45
CA GLU A 7 1.23 5.59 -22.81
C GLU A 7 0.62 4.28 -22.29
N THR A 8 1.44 3.30 -21.87
CA THR A 8 0.98 2.01 -21.33
C THR A 8 0.76 2.07 -19.83
N GLY A 9 1.75 2.60 -19.11
CA GLY A 9 1.74 2.60 -17.65
C GLY A 9 3.05 3.11 -17.06
N ILE A 10 3.23 2.88 -15.75
CA ILE A 10 4.47 3.18 -15.06
C ILE A 10 5.44 2.01 -15.18
N PHE A 11 6.68 2.28 -15.62
CA PHE A 11 7.76 1.30 -15.63
C PHE A 11 8.11 0.83 -14.22
N GLN A 12 8.27 -0.48 -14.05
CA GLN A 12 8.57 -1.08 -12.75
C GLN A 12 9.87 -0.54 -12.13
N HIS A 13 10.95 -0.52 -12.93
CA HIS A 13 12.28 -0.17 -12.47
C HIS A 13 12.91 0.98 -13.27
N ALA A 14 13.89 1.62 -12.63
CA ALA A 14 14.77 2.57 -13.27
C ALA A 14 16.23 2.19 -13.03
N LYS A 15 17.10 2.52 -13.96
CA LYS A 15 18.56 2.56 -13.72
C LYS A 15 18.92 3.99 -13.33
N PHE A 16 19.26 4.21 -12.08
CA PHE A 16 19.26 5.53 -11.46
C PHE A 16 17.88 6.20 -11.65
N CYS A 17 17.79 7.35 -12.29
CA CYS A 17 16.52 8.03 -12.60
C CYS A 17 15.97 7.76 -14.02
N THR A 18 16.63 6.90 -14.81
CA THR A 18 16.22 6.58 -16.18
C THR A 18 15.38 5.32 -16.21
N PRO A 19 14.15 5.33 -16.81
CA PRO A 19 13.29 4.15 -16.90
C PRO A 19 14.00 2.95 -17.53
N ASN A 20 13.93 1.80 -16.87
CA ASN A 20 14.46 0.54 -17.41
C ASN A 20 13.38 -0.21 -18.18
N ARG A 21 13.31 0.02 -19.50
CA ARG A 21 12.30 -0.60 -20.36
C ARG A 21 12.38 -2.13 -20.41
N LYS A 22 13.53 -2.74 -20.07
CA LYS A 22 13.68 -4.20 -20.06
C LYS A 22 12.81 -4.89 -19.01
N GLU A 23 12.48 -4.17 -17.93
CA GLU A 23 11.70 -4.70 -16.81
C GLU A 23 10.17 -4.57 -17.02
N GLY A 24 9.72 -3.79 -18.01
CA GLY A 24 8.31 -3.63 -18.31
C GLY A 24 7.50 -2.98 -17.19
N TYR A 25 6.28 -3.48 -16.99
CA TYR A 25 5.26 -2.88 -16.12
C TYR A 25 4.66 -3.93 -15.19
N THR A 26 4.14 -3.48 -14.03
CA THR A 26 3.43 -4.35 -13.10
C THR A 26 2.05 -3.81 -12.72
N THR A 27 1.13 -4.71 -12.44
CA THR A 27 -0.16 -4.38 -11.80
C THR A 27 0.05 -3.70 -10.45
N ASP A 28 1.01 -4.16 -9.66
CA ASP A 28 1.36 -3.60 -8.36
C ASP A 28 1.66 -2.11 -8.41
N ASP A 29 2.53 -1.69 -9.32
CA ASP A 29 2.99 -0.30 -9.38
C ASP A 29 1.95 0.60 -10.02
N ASN A 30 1.27 0.14 -11.07
CA ASN A 30 0.20 0.88 -11.71
C ASN A 30 -1.01 1.07 -10.77
N ALA A 31 -1.33 0.08 -9.93
CA ALA A 31 -2.35 0.21 -8.90
C ALA A 31 -2.00 1.32 -7.88
N ARG A 32 -0.77 1.32 -7.37
CA ARG A 32 -0.32 2.37 -6.43
C ARG A 32 -0.25 3.75 -7.10
N ALA A 33 0.21 3.81 -8.36
CA ALA A 33 0.25 5.05 -9.14
C ALA A 33 -1.15 5.63 -9.38
N LEU A 34 -2.14 4.76 -9.64
CA LEU A 34 -3.55 5.16 -9.75
C LEU A 34 -4.07 5.77 -8.44
N ILE A 35 -3.73 5.20 -7.28
CA ILE A 35 -4.10 5.76 -5.98
C ILE A 35 -3.45 7.14 -5.75
N VAL A 36 -2.18 7.33 -6.15
CA VAL A 36 -1.54 8.66 -6.10
C VAL A 36 -2.35 9.68 -6.90
N CYS A 37 -2.74 9.32 -8.13
CA CYS A 37 -3.50 10.21 -9.00
C CYS A 37 -4.88 10.55 -8.43
N THR A 38 -5.62 9.56 -7.93
CA THR A 38 -6.96 9.79 -7.35
C THR A 38 -6.88 10.70 -6.13
N LYS A 39 -5.95 10.42 -5.20
CA LYS A 39 -5.75 11.26 -4.00
C LYS A 39 -5.32 12.68 -4.33
N HIS A 40 -4.35 12.83 -5.23
CA HIS A 40 -3.91 14.16 -5.65
C HIS A 40 -5.05 14.95 -6.30
N ASN A 41 -5.84 14.32 -7.17
CA ASN A 41 -6.95 14.97 -7.86
C ASN A 41 -8.09 15.37 -6.89
N GLN A 42 -8.26 14.66 -5.79
CA GLN A 42 -9.20 15.04 -4.71
C GLN A 42 -8.74 16.32 -3.98
N LEU A 43 -7.43 16.48 -3.78
CA LEU A 43 -6.86 17.66 -3.12
C LEU A 43 -6.76 18.86 -4.09
N ASN A 44 -6.29 18.59 -5.31
CA ASN A 44 -6.03 19.62 -6.32
C ASN A 44 -6.44 19.08 -7.69
N LYS A 45 -7.58 19.52 -8.22
CA LYS A 45 -8.01 19.16 -9.58
C LYS A 45 -6.94 19.54 -10.61
N ASN A 46 -6.41 18.57 -11.33
CA ASN A 46 -5.36 18.76 -12.32
C ASN A 46 -5.58 17.85 -13.53
N PRO A 47 -5.88 18.41 -14.73
CA PRO A 47 -6.13 17.62 -15.94
C PRO A 47 -4.98 16.68 -16.33
N LYS A 48 -3.73 17.07 -16.06
CA LYS A 48 -2.56 16.21 -16.34
C LYS A 48 -2.54 14.97 -15.43
N ILE A 49 -2.95 15.12 -14.18
CA ILE A 49 -3.06 14.01 -13.23
C ILE A 49 -4.25 13.12 -13.58
N ALA A 50 -5.39 13.71 -13.97
CA ALA A 50 -6.54 12.94 -14.46
C ALA A 50 -6.19 12.09 -15.70
N LYS A 51 -5.37 12.63 -16.62
CA LYS A 51 -4.85 11.85 -17.77
C LYS A 51 -3.98 10.67 -17.32
N LEU A 52 -3.09 10.86 -16.35
CA LEU A 52 -2.28 9.76 -15.79
C LEU A 52 -3.16 8.72 -15.10
N ALA A 53 -4.19 9.14 -14.35
CA ALA A 53 -5.14 8.21 -13.76
C ALA A 53 -5.82 7.33 -14.82
N ASN A 54 -6.17 7.92 -15.97
CA ASN A 54 -6.75 7.17 -17.09
C ASN A 54 -5.75 6.14 -17.66
N THR A 55 -4.48 6.50 -17.83
CA THR A 55 -3.43 5.55 -18.28
C THR A 55 -3.33 4.34 -17.35
N TYR A 56 -3.26 4.58 -16.03
CA TYR A 56 -3.14 3.48 -15.06
C TYR A 56 -4.41 2.65 -14.93
N LEU A 57 -5.59 3.27 -15.00
CA LEU A 57 -6.86 2.53 -14.99
C LEU A 57 -7.00 1.65 -16.25
N SER A 58 -6.66 2.18 -17.42
CA SER A 58 -6.62 1.44 -18.68
C SER A 58 -5.64 0.27 -18.63
N PHE A 59 -4.45 0.47 -18.03
CA PHE A 59 -3.50 -0.60 -17.81
C PHE A 59 -4.11 -1.72 -16.95
N LEU A 60 -4.68 -1.38 -15.80
CA LEU A 60 -5.27 -2.37 -14.89
C LEU A 60 -6.46 -3.11 -15.51
N HIS A 61 -7.24 -2.43 -16.36
CA HIS A 61 -8.31 -3.07 -17.14
C HIS A 61 -7.72 -4.09 -18.14
N HIS A 62 -6.64 -3.72 -18.86
CA HIS A 62 -5.95 -4.62 -19.77
C HIS A 62 -5.36 -5.85 -19.07
N MET A 63 -4.91 -5.70 -17.82
CA MET A 63 -4.35 -6.81 -17.04
C MET A 63 -5.41 -7.78 -16.51
N GLN A 64 -6.72 -7.42 -16.55
CA GLN A 64 -7.77 -8.32 -16.08
C GLN A 64 -8.11 -9.38 -17.14
N MET A 65 -8.08 -10.62 -16.69
CA MET A 65 -8.49 -11.81 -17.46
C MET A 65 -10.02 -11.92 -17.52
N GLU A 66 -10.55 -12.67 -18.45
CA GLU A 66 -11.99 -12.91 -18.60
C GLU A 66 -12.63 -13.50 -17.32
N ASN A 67 -11.90 -14.38 -16.62
CA ASN A 67 -12.34 -14.98 -15.38
C ASN A 67 -12.28 -14.04 -14.15
N GLY A 68 -11.77 -12.82 -14.31
CA GLY A 68 -11.66 -11.80 -13.27
C GLY A 68 -10.33 -11.78 -12.50
N GLN A 69 -9.44 -12.76 -12.69
CA GLN A 69 -8.07 -12.69 -12.19
C GLN A 69 -7.29 -11.59 -12.93
N LEU A 70 -6.11 -11.24 -12.43
CA LEU A 70 -5.24 -10.26 -13.11
C LEU A 70 -3.88 -10.89 -13.37
N HIS A 71 -3.27 -10.52 -14.50
CA HIS A 71 -1.83 -10.66 -14.70
C HIS A 71 -1.10 -9.65 -13.79
N ASN A 72 0.14 -9.94 -13.39
CA ASN A 72 0.98 -8.95 -12.70
C ASN A 72 2.00 -8.31 -13.63
N PHE A 73 2.60 -9.05 -14.55
CA PHE A 73 3.73 -8.61 -15.35
C PHE A 73 3.40 -8.45 -16.83
N LEU A 74 3.69 -7.25 -17.38
CA LEU A 74 3.61 -6.95 -18.81
C LEU A 74 4.98 -6.52 -19.32
N GLY A 75 5.51 -7.20 -20.32
CA GLY A 75 6.76 -6.83 -21.00
C GLY A 75 6.64 -5.50 -21.74
N TYR A 76 7.77 -4.89 -22.08
CA TYR A 76 7.80 -3.68 -22.91
C TYR A 76 7.27 -3.95 -24.33
N ASP A 77 7.36 -5.20 -24.80
CA ASP A 77 6.78 -5.72 -26.05
C ASP A 77 5.27 -6.02 -25.95
N ARG A 78 4.65 -5.67 -24.84
CA ARG A 78 3.19 -5.84 -24.56
C ARG A 78 2.75 -7.29 -24.41
N ARG A 79 3.64 -8.22 -24.12
CA ARG A 79 3.29 -9.62 -23.81
C ARG A 79 3.13 -9.79 -22.30
N PHE A 80 2.13 -10.55 -21.91
CA PHE A 80 2.02 -11.00 -20.51
C PHE A 80 3.16 -11.96 -20.20
N LEU A 81 3.85 -11.72 -19.08
CA LEU A 81 5.01 -12.52 -18.65
C LEU A 81 4.65 -13.58 -17.60
N ASP A 82 3.44 -13.55 -17.13
CA ASP A 82 2.86 -14.53 -16.20
C ASP A 82 1.53 -15.07 -16.72
N LYS A 83 1.17 -16.29 -16.30
CA LYS A 83 -0.15 -16.87 -16.62
C LYS A 83 -1.25 -16.24 -15.75
N VAL A 84 -0.95 -16.02 -14.48
CA VAL A 84 -1.81 -15.37 -13.48
C VAL A 84 -0.88 -14.63 -12.53
N GLY A 85 -1.25 -13.41 -12.16
CA GLY A 85 -0.51 -12.61 -11.20
C GLY A 85 -0.60 -13.13 -9.77
N SER A 86 0.20 -12.55 -8.88
CA SER A 86 0.19 -12.90 -7.47
C SER A 86 -1.09 -12.46 -6.77
N ASP A 87 -1.44 -13.14 -5.68
CA ASP A 87 -2.53 -12.73 -4.80
C ASP A 87 -2.35 -11.28 -4.30
N ASP A 88 -1.12 -10.88 -4.04
CA ASP A 88 -0.78 -9.53 -3.59
C ASP A 88 -1.07 -8.46 -4.65
N SER A 89 -0.77 -8.73 -5.92
CA SER A 89 -1.09 -7.81 -7.04
C SER A 89 -2.60 -7.65 -7.20
N LEU A 90 -3.35 -8.74 -7.07
CA LEU A 90 -4.82 -8.73 -7.06
C LEU A 90 -5.37 -7.85 -5.93
N GLY A 91 -4.86 -8.03 -4.70
CA GLY A 91 -5.27 -7.22 -3.55
C GLY A 91 -5.00 -5.72 -3.76
N ARG A 92 -3.82 -5.37 -4.29
CA ARG A 92 -3.47 -3.97 -4.58
C ARG A 92 -4.33 -3.36 -5.68
N ALA A 93 -4.67 -4.13 -6.71
CA ALA A 93 -5.59 -3.69 -7.76
C ALA A 93 -6.98 -3.37 -7.17
N LEU A 94 -7.55 -4.26 -6.33
CA LEU A 94 -8.81 -4.01 -5.63
C LEU A 94 -8.74 -2.77 -4.73
N TRP A 95 -7.63 -2.55 -4.05
CA TRP A 95 -7.43 -1.33 -3.27
C TRP A 95 -7.43 -0.08 -4.16
N ALA A 96 -6.80 -0.12 -5.33
CA ALA A 96 -6.79 0.98 -6.27
C ALA A 96 -8.18 1.25 -6.88
N PHE A 97 -8.91 0.22 -7.29
CA PHE A 97 -10.28 0.38 -7.79
C PHE A 97 -11.21 0.98 -6.73
N GLY A 98 -11.09 0.57 -5.46
CA GLY A 98 -11.82 1.19 -4.36
C GLY A 98 -11.57 2.70 -4.28
N HIS A 99 -10.32 3.14 -4.46
CA HIS A 99 -9.97 4.57 -4.52
C HIS A 99 -10.56 5.28 -5.72
N VAL A 100 -10.63 4.65 -6.91
CA VAL A 100 -11.29 5.22 -8.10
C VAL A 100 -12.78 5.40 -7.83
N ILE A 101 -13.45 4.38 -7.30
CA ILE A 101 -14.88 4.41 -6.99
C ILE A 101 -15.22 5.55 -6.02
N ASN A 102 -14.37 5.78 -5.01
CA ASN A 102 -14.53 6.85 -4.01
C ASN A 102 -13.82 8.16 -4.41
N SER A 103 -13.59 8.41 -5.69
CA SER A 103 -12.89 9.60 -6.17
C SER A 103 -13.83 10.62 -6.81
N ASN A 104 -13.25 11.77 -7.20
CA ASN A 104 -13.91 12.80 -8.00
C ASN A 104 -13.58 12.67 -9.51
N LEU A 105 -13.17 11.48 -9.95
CA LEU A 105 -13.00 11.19 -11.37
C LEU A 105 -14.36 11.04 -12.06
N GLU A 106 -14.37 11.06 -13.40
CA GLU A 106 -15.56 10.96 -14.23
C GLU A 106 -16.32 9.64 -13.95
N GLU A 107 -17.64 9.68 -14.05
CA GLU A 107 -18.53 8.58 -13.65
C GLU A 107 -18.24 7.28 -14.43
N GLU A 108 -17.93 7.40 -15.73
CA GLU A 108 -17.60 6.24 -16.58
C GLU A 108 -16.35 5.48 -16.06
N LYS A 109 -15.37 6.19 -15.50
CA LYS A 109 -14.20 5.57 -14.88
C LYS A 109 -14.53 4.82 -13.59
N LYS A 110 -15.48 5.35 -12.81
CA LYS A 110 -15.96 4.68 -11.60
C LYS A 110 -16.77 3.43 -11.97
N LEU A 111 -17.62 3.49 -13.00
CA LEU A 111 -18.39 2.35 -13.49
C LEU A 111 -17.44 1.23 -13.97
N LEU A 112 -16.40 1.56 -14.73
CA LEU A 112 -15.37 0.59 -15.13
C LEU A 112 -14.67 -0.02 -13.92
N ALA A 113 -14.27 0.81 -12.96
CA ALA A 113 -13.62 0.32 -11.74
C ALA A 113 -14.54 -0.62 -10.93
N ILE A 114 -15.85 -0.35 -10.87
CA ILE A 114 -16.84 -1.22 -10.23
C ILE A 114 -16.95 -2.57 -10.97
N GLU A 115 -16.96 -2.56 -12.28
CA GLU A 115 -17.03 -3.78 -13.09
C GLU A 115 -15.81 -4.68 -12.82
N ILE A 116 -14.61 -4.11 -12.97
CA ILE A 116 -13.34 -4.83 -12.73
C ILE A 116 -13.27 -5.35 -11.28
N PHE A 117 -13.64 -4.49 -10.31
CA PHE A 117 -13.65 -4.83 -8.89
C PHE A 117 -14.55 -6.04 -8.60
N LYS A 118 -15.78 -6.03 -9.13
CA LYS A 118 -16.75 -7.12 -8.91
C LYS A 118 -16.27 -8.45 -9.47
N LYS A 119 -15.64 -8.46 -10.64
CA LYS A 119 -15.06 -9.67 -11.25
C LYS A 119 -13.87 -10.21 -10.46
N ALA A 120 -13.02 -9.33 -9.94
CA ALA A 120 -11.78 -9.68 -9.22
C ALA A 120 -12.03 -10.12 -7.76
N LEU A 121 -13.04 -9.57 -7.09
CA LEU A 121 -13.28 -9.74 -5.65
C LEU A 121 -13.42 -11.20 -5.18
N PRO A 122 -14.12 -12.12 -5.88
CA PRO A 122 -14.24 -13.51 -5.45
C PRO A 122 -12.87 -14.21 -5.29
N HIS A 123 -11.92 -13.93 -6.17
CA HIS A 123 -10.57 -14.51 -6.11
C HIS A 123 -9.81 -14.01 -4.87
N ALA A 124 -9.94 -12.74 -4.52
CA ALA A 124 -9.29 -12.16 -3.35
C ALA A 124 -9.90 -12.66 -2.02
N ILE A 125 -11.22 -12.90 -1.96
CA ILE A 125 -11.89 -13.48 -0.79
C ILE A 125 -11.35 -14.89 -0.51
N ASN A 126 -11.11 -15.67 -1.56
CA ASN A 126 -10.62 -17.06 -1.47
C ASN A 126 -9.10 -17.15 -1.27
N SER A 127 -8.35 -16.05 -1.44
CA SER A 127 -6.90 -16.02 -1.22
C SER A 127 -6.54 -16.42 0.22
N THR A 128 -5.40 -17.08 0.41
CA THR A 128 -4.83 -17.38 1.72
C THR A 128 -3.86 -16.30 2.21
N SER A 129 -3.42 -15.40 1.33
CA SER A 129 -2.49 -14.31 1.66
C SER A 129 -3.13 -13.30 2.64
N PRO A 130 -2.54 -13.05 3.81
CA PRO A 130 -3.03 -12.03 4.73
C PRO A 130 -2.94 -10.61 4.14
N ARG A 131 -1.96 -10.36 3.27
CA ARG A 131 -1.78 -9.05 2.62
C ARG A 131 -2.86 -8.79 1.58
N THR A 132 -3.22 -9.80 0.80
CA THR A 132 -4.36 -9.72 -0.13
C THR A 132 -5.65 -9.40 0.60
N LYS A 133 -5.93 -10.08 1.72
CA LYS A 133 -7.09 -9.76 2.57
C LYS A 133 -7.07 -8.32 3.06
N ALA A 134 -5.92 -7.86 3.54
CA ALA A 134 -5.75 -6.50 4.02
C ALA A 134 -6.00 -5.46 2.91
N PHE A 135 -5.37 -5.59 1.75
CA PHE A 135 -5.59 -4.68 0.62
C PHE A 135 -7.03 -4.71 0.13
N THR A 136 -7.66 -5.90 0.11
CA THR A 136 -9.08 -6.04 -0.27
C THR A 136 -9.99 -5.33 0.71
N ILE A 137 -9.75 -5.42 2.02
CA ILE A 137 -10.50 -4.66 3.04
C ILE A 137 -10.33 -3.16 2.80
N LEU A 138 -9.12 -2.69 2.51
CA LEU A 138 -8.87 -1.28 2.21
C LEU A 138 -9.63 -0.81 0.96
N GLY A 139 -9.70 -1.64 -0.08
CA GLY A 139 -10.50 -1.36 -1.29
C GLY A 139 -12.00 -1.33 -1.01
N LEU A 140 -12.50 -2.34 -0.30
CA LEU A 140 -13.91 -2.41 0.13
C LEU A 140 -14.30 -1.24 1.04
N SER A 141 -13.40 -0.79 1.93
CA SER A 141 -13.61 0.37 2.80
C SER A 141 -13.80 1.65 2.00
N GLN A 142 -13.00 1.86 0.94
CA GLN A 142 -13.19 2.97 0.02
C GLN A 142 -14.53 2.86 -0.74
N TYR A 143 -14.84 1.67 -1.26
CA TYR A 143 -16.10 1.45 -1.96
C TYR A 143 -17.31 1.66 -1.03
N GLN A 144 -17.27 1.15 0.20
CA GLN A 144 -18.32 1.38 1.21
C GLN A 144 -18.51 2.86 1.55
N SER A 145 -17.43 3.65 1.52
CA SER A 145 -17.52 5.10 1.74
C SER A 145 -18.23 5.82 0.58
N ALA A 146 -18.09 5.32 -0.65
CA ALA A 146 -18.81 5.83 -1.83
C ALA A 146 -20.28 5.35 -1.88
N ASP A 147 -20.58 4.18 -1.34
CA ASP A 147 -21.93 3.57 -1.30
C ASP A 147 -22.28 3.11 0.13
N PRO A 148 -22.55 4.05 1.05
CA PRO A 148 -22.76 3.74 2.48
C PRO A 148 -23.96 2.83 2.76
N LYS A 149 -24.93 2.77 1.85
CA LYS A 149 -26.15 1.96 2.00
C LYS A 149 -25.98 0.51 1.58
N ASN A 150 -24.85 0.15 0.99
CA ASN A 150 -24.57 -1.19 0.49
C ASN A 150 -24.11 -2.14 1.60
N ASN A 151 -25.04 -2.76 2.28
CA ASN A 151 -24.75 -3.68 3.39
C ASN A 151 -23.89 -4.89 2.96
N SER A 152 -23.90 -5.28 1.67
CA SER A 152 -23.08 -6.42 1.21
C SER A 152 -21.59 -6.13 1.27
N LEU A 153 -21.16 -4.87 1.10
CA LEU A 153 -19.76 -4.47 1.23
C LEU A 153 -19.28 -4.58 2.69
N SER A 154 -20.08 -4.08 3.64
CA SER A 154 -19.80 -4.22 5.08
C SER A 154 -19.70 -5.69 5.51
N GLN A 155 -20.56 -6.56 4.97
CA GLN A 155 -20.50 -7.99 5.25
C GLN A 155 -19.20 -8.63 4.75
N LYS A 156 -18.75 -8.27 3.55
CA LYS A 156 -17.47 -8.75 2.99
C LYS A 156 -16.26 -8.22 3.77
N ILE A 157 -16.29 -6.96 4.22
CA ILE A 157 -15.26 -6.41 5.13
C ILE A 157 -15.20 -7.25 6.41
N LYS A 158 -16.36 -7.55 7.02
CA LYS A 158 -16.45 -8.36 8.25
C LYS A 158 -15.90 -9.77 8.05
N GLU A 159 -16.22 -10.40 6.94
CA GLU A 159 -15.73 -11.75 6.58
C GLU A 159 -14.20 -11.79 6.50
N LEU A 160 -13.60 -10.88 5.72
CA LEU A 160 -12.14 -10.81 5.56
C LEU A 160 -11.43 -10.42 6.86
N ALA A 161 -11.99 -9.48 7.64
CA ALA A 161 -11.45 -9.07 8.93
C ALA A 161 -11.48 -10.24 9.94
N LYS A 162 -12.53 -11.08 9.94
CA LYS A 162 -12.59 -12.30 10.73
C LYS A 162 -11.50 -13.30 10.34
N GLN A 163 -11.17 -13.40 9.05
CA GLN A 163 -10.07 -14.26 8.60
C GLN A 163 -8.71 -13.73 9.10
N LEU A 164 -8.46 -12.41 9.07
CA LEU A 164 -7.26 -11.82 9.67
C LEU A 164 -7.21 -12.03 11.19
N LEU A 165 -8.34 -11.87 11.88
CA LEU A 165 -8.44 -12.15 13.32
C LEU A 165 -8.10 -13.60 13.64
N ASN A 166 -8.57 -14.56 12.84
CA ASN A 166 -8.24 -15.99 13.01
C ASN A 166 -6.73 -16.25 12.87
N LEU A 167 -6.05 -15.60 11.91
CA LEU A 167 -4.60 -15.70 11.77
C LEU A 167 -3.88 -15.11 13.00
N TYR A 168 -4.33 -13.95 13.47
CA TYR A 168 -3.79 -13.36 14.71
C TYR A 168 -3.95 -14.30 15.90
N ASN A 169 -5.14 -14.80 16.16
CA ASN A 169 -5.42 -15.69 17.29
C ASN A 169 -4.62 -17.01 17.23
N LYS A 170 -4.29 -17.48 16.03
CA LYS A 170 -3.47 -18.68 15.84
C LYS A 170 -1.99 -18.47 16.15
N THR A 171 -1.45 -17.28 15.93
CA THR A 171 0.00 -17.01 15.93
C THR A 171 0.44 -16.12 17.07
N ALA A 172 -0.43 -15.20 17.51
CA ALA A 172 -0.10 -14.20 18.52
C ALA A 172 0.22 -14.81 19.89
N SER A 173 1.09 -14.12 20.60
CA SER A 173 1.42 -14.38 22.01
C SER A 173 1.72 -13.05 22.71
N ALA A 174 1.86 -13.05 24.03
CA ALA A 174 2.13 -11.83 24.82
C ALA A 174 3.35 -11.05 24.31
N ASN A 175 4.40 -11.74 23.87
CA ASN A 175 5.62 -11.12 23.35
C ASN A 175 5.64 -10.99 21.82
N TRP A 176 4.63 -11.53 21.11
CA TRP A 176 4.53 -11.51 19.66
C TRP A 176 3.07 -11.31 19.24
N PRO A 177 2.47 -10.15 19.46
CA PRO A 177 1.09 -9.88 19.06
C PRO A 177 1.00 -9.59 17.56
N TRP A 178 1.19 -10.64 16.74
CA TRP A 178 1.30 -10.55 15.29
C TRP A 178 0.60 -11.71 14.58
N PHE A 179 0.26 -11.52 13.31
CA PHE A 179 -0.55 -12.42 12.48
C PHE A 179 0.21 -13.64 11.94
N GLU A 180 1.54 -13.56 11.87
CA GLU A 180 2.43 -14.53 11.24
C GLU A 180 3.63 -14.81 12.15
N SER A 181 4.37 -15.92 11.93
CA SER A 181 5.62 -16.21 12.66
C SER A 181 6.79 -15.34 12.23
N TYR A 182 6.58 -14.44 11.30
CA TYR A 182 7.59 -13.50 10.75
C TYR A 182 6.92 -12.18 10.39
N ILE A 183 7.74 -11.13 10.28
CA ILE A 183 7.37 -9.82 9.75
C ILE A 183 8.24 -9.59 8.51
N THR A 184 7.61 -9.32 7.36
CA THR A 184 8.30 -9.17 6.07
C THR A 184 8.07 -7.78 5.46
N TYR A 185 7.18 -7.65 4.49
CA TYR A 185 6.88 -6.41 3.76
C TYR A 185 5.41 -6.00 3.90
N CYS A 186 5.13 -4.71 3.69
CA CYS A 186 3.77 -4.13 3.80
C CYS A 186 3.06 -4.50 5.11
N ASN A 187 3.83 -4.69 6.17
CA ASN A 187 3.36 -5.27 7.43
C ASN A 187 2.23 -4.47 8.05
N ALA A 188 2.38 -3.15 8.12
CA ALA A 188 1.39 -2.27 8.73
C ALA A 188 0.03 -2.25 8.01
N LYS A 189 -0.07 -2.83 6.80
CA LYS A 189 -1.37 -2.97 6.11
C LYS A 189 -2.32 -3.93 6.82
N LEU A 190 -1.81 -4.91 7.57
CA LEU A 190 -2.65 -5.84 8.34
C LEU A 190 -3.40 -5.11 9.47
N PRO A 191 -2.74 -4.41 10.40
CA PRO A 191 -3.45 -3.59 11.37
C PRO A 191 -4.25 -2.45 10.74
N GLN A 192 -3.79 -1.82 9.64
CA GLN A 192 -4.57 -0.80 8.94
C GLN A 192 -5.93 -1.33 8.48
N ALA A 193 -5.96 -2.52 7.91
CA ALA A 193 -7.20 -3.15 7.47
C ALA A 193 -8.18 -3.40 8.62
N LEU A 194 -7.68 -3.79 9.81
CA LEU A 194 -8.53 -3.97 10.98
C LEU A 194 -9.03 -2.64 11.56
N PHE A 195 -8.24 -1.58 11.52
CA PHE A 195 -8.72 -0.23 11.85
C PHE A 195 -9.87 0.19 10.91
N GLU A 196 -9.71 -0.01 9.60
CA GLU A 196 -10.76 0.28 8.63
C GLU A 196 -11.99 -0.63 8.80
N ALA A 197 -11.79 -1.91 9.12
CA ALA A 197 -12.90 -2.82 9.43
C ALA A 197 -13.69 -2.34 10.66
N TYR A 198 -13.02 -1.89 11.73
CA TYR A 198 -13.68 -1.28 12.87
C TYR A 198 -14.50 -0.04 12.49
N LYS A 199 -13.99 0.80 11.60
CA LYS A 199 -14.69 2.02 11.15
C LYS A 199 -16.08 1.69 10.57
N HIS A 200 -16.21 0.60 9.83
CA HIS A 200 -17.46 0.19 9.20
C HIS A 200 -18.34 -0.75 10.06
N THR A 201 -17.72 -1.59 10.89
CA THR A 201 -18.45 -2.62 11.66
C THR A 201 -18.73 -2.24 13.12
N LYS A 202 -17.95 -1.30 13.68
CA LYS A 202 -17.90 -0.92 15.10
C LYS A 202 -17.54 -2.06 16.06
N ASP A 203 -17.02 -3.19 15.54
CA ASP A 203 -16.57 -4.31 16.35
C ASP A 203 -15.25 -3.98 17.08
N LYS A 204 -15.33 -3.85 18.39
CA LYS A 204 -14.20 -3.48 19.26
C LYS A 204 -13.06 -4.50 19.23
N THR A 205 -13.32 -5.74 18.86
CA THR A 205 -12.29 -6.78 18.73
C THR A 205 -11.29 -6.42 17.62
N TYR A 206 -11.79 -5.92 16.49
CA TYR A 206 -10.92 -5.45 15.40
C TYR A 206 -10.06 -4.26 15.82
N LEU A 207 -10.65 -3.30 16.57
CA LEU A 207 -9.91 -2.16 17.10
C LEU A 207 -8.79 -2.60 18.05
N GLN A 208 -9.08 -3.54 18.96
CA GLN A 208 -8.10 -4.02 19.94
C GLN A 208 -6.92 -4.70 19.24
N VAL A 209 -7.19 -5.66 18.33
CA VAL A 209 -6.14 -6.36 17.60
C VAL A 209 -5.35 -5.41 16.68
N ALA A 210 -6.02 -4.44 16.04
CA ALA A 210 -5.34 -3.40 15.25
C ALA A 210 -4.35 -2.60 16.11
N LYS A 211 -4.77 -2.17 17.31
CA LYS A 211 -3.90 -1.44 18.26
C LYS A 211 -2.73 -2.30 18.73
N ASP A 212 -2.99 -3.53 19.17
CA ASP A 212 -1.96 -4.40 19.72
C ASP A 212 -0.90 -4.73 18.68
N SER A 213 -1.32 -5.13 17.48
CA SER A 213 -0.41 -5.48 16.38
C SER A 213 0.33 -4.25 15.83
N PHE A 214 -0.32 -3.07 15.76
CA PHE A 214 0.35 -1.87 15.30
C PHE A 214 1.34 -1.32 16.34
N ASN A 215 0.97 -1.29 17.61
CA ASN A 215 1.88 -0.88 18.68
C ASN A 215 3.10 -1.80 18.77
N PHE A 216 2.94 -3.09 18.50
CA PHE A 216 4.05 -4.02 18.40
C PHE A 216 5.00 -3.65 17.26
N THR A 217 4.46 -3.36 16.06
CA THR A 217 5.31 -2.94 14.92
C THR A 217 5.99 -1.60 15.16
N LEU A 218 5.33 -0.66 15.86
CA LEU A 218 5.97 0.59 16.30
C LEU A 218 7.11 0.30 17.27
N LYS A 219 6.88 -0.51 18.30
CA LYS A 219 7.93 -0.89 19.27
C LYS A 219 9.14 -1.53 18.61
N VAL A 220 8.92 -2.37 17.58
CA VAL A 220 9.99 -3.08 16.87
C VAL A 220 10.78 -2.15 15.95
N GLN A 221 10.12 -1.14 15.35
CA GLN A 221 10.69 -0.34 14.28
C GLN A 221 11.02 1.11 14.67
N MET A 222 10.59 1.58 15.85
CA MET A 222 10.98 2.89 16.37
C MET A 222 12.10 2.72 17.41
N ASN A 223 13.15 3.51 17.27
CA ASN A 223 14.19 3.69 18.26
C ASN A 223 14.17 5.18 18.66
N ASN A 224 13.59 5.48 19.82
CA ASN A 224 13.16 6.83 20.18
C ASN A 224 12.28 7.41 19.04
N ASP A 225 12.71 8.54 18.48
CA ASP A 225 11.98 9.20 17.38
C ASP A 225 12.49 8.81 15.98
N MET A 226 13.41 7.83 15.86
CA MET A 226 13.96 7.40 14.59
C MET A 226 13.29 6.11 14.12
N PHE A 227 12.76 6.13 12.90
CA PHE A 227 12.20 4.94 12.26
C PHE A 227 13.31 4.10 11.60
N THR A 228 13.30 2.81 11.92
CA THR A 228 14.20 1.80 11.34
C THR A 228 13.33 0.65 10.85
N PRO A 229 12.93 0.63 9.57
CA PRO A 229 12.13 -0.45 9.03
C PRO A 229 12.85 -1.79 9.15
N ILE A 230 12.07 -2.87 9.16
CA ILE A 230 12.63 -4.21 9.06
C ILE A 230 13.22 -4.37 7.66
N GLY A 231 14.52 -4.73 7.60
CA GLY A 231 15.22 -4.95 6.35
C GLY A 231 14.76 -6.22 5.62
N ASN A 232 14.70 -6.17 4.29
CA ASN A 232 14.29 -7.35 3.52
C ASN A 232 15.39 -8.41 3.40
N ASN A 233 16.62 -8.06 3.74
CA ASN A 233 17.72 -9.02 3.79
C ASN A 233 17.73 -9.77 5.15
N GLY A 234 16.78 -10.70 5.31
CA GLY A 234 16.62 -11.55 6.50
C GLY A 234 15.27 -11.38 7.20
N TRP A 235 14.55 -10.26 7.03
CA TRP A 235 13.25 -10.02 7.66
C TRP A 235 13.31 -10.02 9.21
N TYR A 236 12.21 -10.33 9.86
CA TYR A 236 12.16 -10.52 11.31
C TYR A 236 11.31 -11.75 11.64
N LYS A 237 11.97 -12.81 12.11
CA LYS A 237 11.28 -14.03 12.55
C LYS A 237 11.09 -14.02 14.06
N LYS A 238 10.01 -14.65 14.51
CA LYS A 238 9.67 -14.78 15.93
C LYS A 238 10.81 -15.48 16.69
N GLY A 239 11.34 -14.79 17.70
CA GLY A 239 12.46 -15.29 18.51
C GLY A 239 13.86 -14.98 17.96
N GLU A 240 13.97 -14.35 16.79
CA GLU A 240 15.25 -13.95 16.19
C GLU A 240 15.48 -12.44 16.29
N THR A 241 16.63 -11.97 15.82
CA THR A 241 16.94 -10.54 15.67
C THR A 241 16.43 -10.03 14.33
N LYS A 242 15.81 -8.83 14.32
CA LYS A 242 15.34 -8.23 13.06
C LYS A 242 16.51 -7.82 12.16
N ALA A 243 16.35 -8.00 10.84
CA ALA A 243 17.24 -7.42 9.85
C ALA A 243 17.13 -5.88 9.84
N ILE A 244 18.27 -5.20 9.71
CA ILE A 244 18.33 -3.72 9.66
C ILE A 244 18.37 -3.23 8.20
N TYR A 245 18.94 -4.01 7.28
CA TYR A 245 19.11 -3.74 5.85
C TYR A 245 18.44 -4.86 5.03
N ASP A 246 18.05 -4.73 3.82
CA ASP A 246 17.90 -3.54 3.00
C ASP A 246 16.56 -2.85 3.34
N GLN A 247 16.62 -1.57 3.71
CA GLN A 247 15.42 -0.82 4.09
C GLN A 247 14.67 -0.33 2.85
N GLN A 248 13.36 -0.52 2.80
CA GLN A 248 12.53 -0.17 1.66
C GLN A 248 11.55 0.96 1.95
N SER A 249 11.37 1.83 0.97
CA SER A 249 10.43 2.97 0.98
C SER A 249 8.99 2.57 1.31
N VAL A 250 8.56 1.41 0.83
CA VAL A 250 7.19 0.89 1.04
C VAL A 250 6.86 0.70 2.52
N GLU A 251 7.84 0.32 3.36
CA GLU A 251 7.61 0.14 4.80
C GLU A 251 7.37 1.49 5.50
N ALA A 252 8.14 2.51 5.16
CA ALA A 252 7.94 3.86 5.69
C ALA A 252 6.55 4.39 5.32
N TYR A 253 6.09 4.18 4.09
CA TYR A 253 4.72 4.53 3.68
C TYR A 253 3.66 3.76 4.46
N CYS A 254 3.78 2.43 4.53
CA CYS A 254 2.78 1.59 5.20
C CYS A 254 2.63 1.98 6.68
N MET A 255 3.74 2.19 7.37
CA MET A 255 3.74 2.61 8.77
C MET A 255 3.17 4.02 8.95
N THR A 256 3.57 5.00 8.10
CA THR A 256 3.02 6.36 8.13
C THR A 256 1.50 6.34 7.97
N LYS A 257 0.97 5.68 6.92
CA LYS A 257 -0.49 5.67 6.67
C LYS A 257 -1.24 4.96 7.79
N THR A 258 -0.70 3.86 8.32
CA THR A 258 -1.37 3.16 9.42
C THR A 258 -1.41 4.00 10.70
N ALA A 259 -0.33 4.72 11.02
CA ALA A 259 -0.31 5.65 12.14
C ALA A 259 -1.37 6.76 11.99
N LEU A 260 -1.51 7.32 10.78
CA LEU A 260 -2.55 8.31 10.50
C LEU A 260 -3.96 7.71 10.62
N THR A 261 -4.19 6.48 10.11
CA THR A 261 -5.48 5.79 10.27
C THR A 261 -5.80 5.52 11.75
N ALA A 262 -4.80 5.10 12.54
CA ALA A 262 -4.95 4.91 13.98
C ALA A 262 -5.30 6.23 14.70
N PHE A 263 -4.64 7.34 14.31
CA PHE A 263 -4.97 8.67 14.84
C PHE A 263 -6.40 9.10 14.47
N GLU A 264 -6.79 8.98 13.20
CA GLU A 264 -8.15 9.31 12.72
C GLU A 264 -9.25 8.59 13.54
N ILE A 265 -9.01 7.32 13.91
CA ILE A 265 -9.99 6.47 14.62
C ILE A 265 -9.95 6.66 16.12
N THR A 266 -8.77 6.80 16.72
CA THR A 266 -8.60 6.80 18.18
C THR A 266 -8.44 8.18 18.78
N GLN A 267 -8.15 9.21 17.99
CA GLN A 267 -7.78 10.57 18.39
C GLN A 267 -6.55 10.63 19.31
N ASN A 268 -5.77 9.53 19.38
CA ASN A 268 -4.53 9.50 20.16
C ASN A 268 -3.39 10.17 19.39
N THR A 269 -2.95 11.32 19.88
CA THR A 269 -1.89 12.15 19.28
C THR A 269 -0.55 11.44 19.17
N HIS A 270 -0.29 10.40 19.98
CA HIS A 270 0.90 9.57 19.87
C HIS A 270 1.06 9.00 18.45
N TYR A 271 -0.04 8.55 17.83
CA TYR A 271 0.00 8.04 16.44
C TYR A 271 0.29 9.14 15.40
N LYS A 272 -0.21 10.36 15.63
CA LYS A 272 0.10 11.51 14.76
C LYS A 272 1.61 11.83 14.80
N ILE A 273 2.19 11.89 16.00
CA ILE A 273 3.63 12.12 16.21
C ILE A 273 4.44 10.98 15.58
N ALA A 274 4.03 9.73 15.79
CA ALA A 274 4.69 8.57 15.16
C ALA A 274 4.67 8.68 13.63
N ALA A 275 3.54 9.05 13.00
CA ALA A 275 3.46 9.23 11.55
C ALA A 275 4.45 10.28 11.04
N GLN A 276 4.55 11.42 11.73
CA GLN A 276 5.49 12.49 11.38
C GLN A 276 6.95 12.00 11.49
N ASN A 277 7.30 11.32 12.56
CA ASN A 277 8.65 10.78 12.76
C ASN A 277 9.02 9.71 11.73
N ILE A 278 8.09 8.81 11.40
CA ILE A 278 8.29 7.78 10.37
C ILE A 278 8.50 8.43 9.00
N PHE A 279 7.72 9.45 8.65
CA PHE A 279 7.86 10.16 7.38
C PHE A 279 9.23 10.84 7.23
N GLN A 280 9.87 11.25 8.33
CA GLN A 280 11.20 11.84 8.30
C GLN A 280 12.30 10.85 7.85
N TRP A 281 12.01 9.55 7.79
CA TRP A 281 12.91 8.56 7.21
C TRP A 281 13.31 8.92 5.77
N TYR A 282 12.37 9.42 4.97
CA TYR A 282 12.63 9.89 3.60
C TYR A 282 13.57 11.10 3.56
N HIS A 283 13.60 11.89 4.62
CA HIS A 283 14.33 13.17 4.71
C HIS A 283 15.63 13.09 5.50
N GLY A 284 16.09 11.87 5.82
CA GLY A 284 17.39 11.62 6.43
C GLY A 284 17.34 11.28 7.92
N LYS A 285 16.17 11.27 8.59
CA LYS A 285 16.04 10.77 9.96
C LYS A 285 15.95 9.23 9.95
N ASN A 286 17.05 8.58 9.53
CA ASN A 286 17.20 7.14 9.38
C ASN A 286 18.58 6.68 9.83
N THR A 287 18.85 5.37 9.80
CA THR A 287 20.06 4.75 10.34
C THR A 287 21.38 5.24 9.75
N GLN A 288 21.36 5.91 8.59
CA GLN A 288 22.57 6.40 7.92
C GLN A 288 22.57 7.92 7.68
N GLY A 289 21.53 8.65 8.11
CA GLY A 289 21.43 10.09 7.90
C GLY A 289 21.23 10.50 6.43
N LEU A 290 20.83 9.55 5.55
CA LEU A 290 20.78 9.76 4.11
C LEU A 290 19.35 10.19 3.65
N LYS A 291 19.27 11.22 2.82
CA LYS A 291 17.99 11.63 2.19
C LYS A 291 17.62 10.63 1.10
N VAL A 292 16.53 9.89 1.32
CA VAL A 292 16.02 8.89 0.37
C VAL A 292 15.15 9.55 -0.71
N TYR A 293 14.47 10.65 -0.40
CA TYR A 293 13.81 11.51 -1.39
C TYR A 293 14.83 12.39 -2.09
N ASP A 294 14.80 12.40 -3.41
CA ASP A 294 15.64 13.28 -4.25
C ASP A 294 14.82 14.47 -4.80
N PRO A 295 15.01 15.69 -4.28
CA PRO A 295 14.27 16.87 -4.74
C PRO A 295 14.63 17.29 -6.17
N LYS A 296 15.77 16.87 -6.73
CA LYS A 296 16.20 17.22 -8.08
C LYS A 296 15.37 16.48 -9.14
N THR A 297 15.08 15.21 -8.89
CA THR A 297 14.28 14.38 -9.80
C THR A 297 12.81 14.34 -9.39
N GLY A 298 12.49 14.67 -8.14
CA GLY A 298 11.17 14.51 -7.54
C GLY A 298 10.80 13.04 -7.31
N SER A 299 11.78 12.13 -7.33
CA SER A 299 11.64 10.70 -7.13
C SER A 299 12.22 10.26 -5.78
N CYS A 300 12.16 8.97 -5.50
CA CYS A 300 12.68 8.37 -4.28
C CYS A 300 13.65 7.24 -4.65
N TYR A 301 14.79 7.19 -4.00
CA TYR A 301 15.73 6.07 -4.10
C TYR A 301 15.09 4.78 -3.59
N ASP A 302 15.48 3.61 -4.14
CA ASP A 302 14.83 2.32 -3.86
C ASP A 302 15.03 1.81 -2.43
N GLY A 303 15.97 2.40 -1.69
CA GLY A 303 16.14 2.11 -0.27
C GLY A 303 17.52 2.38 0.27
N ILE A 304 17.78 1.88 1.49
CA ILE A 304 19.04 2.02 2.21
C ILE A 304 19.64 0.63 2.39
N THR A 305 20.84 0.43 1.84
CA THR A 305 21.67 -0.77 1.96
C THR A 305 22.77 -0.57 3.00
N PRO A 306 23.52 -1.61 3.40
CA PRO A 306 24.69 -1.43 4.27
C PRO A 306 25.75 -0.47 3.69
N LYS A 307 25.78 -0.29 2.37
CA LYS A 307 26.75 0.54 1.65
C LYS A 307 26.24 1.95 1.32
N GLY A 308 25.04 2.31 1.74
CA GLY A 308 24.41 3.59 1.43
C GLY A 308 23.11 3.43 0.64
N LEU A 309 22.74 4.46 -0.11
CA LEU A 309 21.52 4.43 -0.93
C LEU A 309 21.60 3.43 -2.08
N ASN A 310 20.52 2.69 -2.32
CA ASN A 310 20.28 2.11 -3.63
C ASN A 310 19.86 3.23 -4.59
N LEU A 311 20.78 3.61 -5.47
CA LEU A 311 20.64 4.82 -6.31
C LEU A 311 19.58 4.71 -7.42
N ASN A 312 18.95 3.54 -7.61
CA ASN A 312 17.82 3.43 -8.52
C ASN A 312 16.59 4.14 -7.93
N GLN A 313 15.71 4.64 -8.80
CA GLN A 313 14.51 5.39 -8.48
C GLN A 313 13.31 4.74 -9.20
N GLY A 314 12.99 3.52 -8.80
CA GLY A 314 11.91 2.73 -9.40
C GLY A 314 10.50 3.24 -9.07
N ALA A 315 9.51 2.55 -9.62
CA ALA A 315 8.11 2.91 -9.41
C ALA A 315 7.71 2.76 -7.94
N GLU A 316 7.99 1.61 -7.31
CA GLU A 316 7.56 1.35 -5.94
C GLU A 316 8.03 2.43 -4.96
N SER A 317 9.33 2.75 -4.98
CA SER A 317 9.89 3.76 -4.10
C SER A 317 9.31 5.15 -4.34
N THR A 318 9.16 5.53 -5.60
CA THR A 318 8.61 6.84 -6.01
C THR A 318 7.13 6.97 -5.64
N VAL A 319 6.28 5.98 -5.96
CA VAL A 319 4.84 6.07 -5.67
C VAL A 319 4.53 5.94 -4.18
N THR A 320 5.31 5.15 -3.43
CA THR A 320 5.12 5.03 -1.98
C THR A 320 5.53 6.30 -1.24
N TYR A 321 6.59 6.97 -1.66
CA TYR A 321 6.91 8.31 -1.16
C TYR A 321 5.76 9.30 -1.42
N LEU A 322 5.25 9.36 -2.65
CA LEU A 322 4.15 10.26 -2.99
C LEU A 322 2.87 9.97 -2.19
N LEU A 323 2.56 8.70 -1.98
CA LEU A 323 1.45 8.30 -1.10
C LEU A 323 1.68 8.72 0.35
N ALA A 324 2.89 8.55 0.89
CA ALA A 324 3.23 9.00 2.24
C ALA A 324 3.07 10.52 2.36
N ARG A 325 3.61 11.27 1.42
CA ARG A 325 3.54 12.73 1.36
C ARG A 325 2.10 13.24 1.30
N LEU A 326 1.28 12.75 0.38
CA LEU A 326 -0.13 13.14 0.25
C LEU A 326 -0.93 12.87 1.53
N ASN A 327 -0.63 11.79 2.25
CA ASN A 327 -1.31 11.49 3.51
C ASN A 327 -0.84 12.38 4.66
N ILE A 328 0.43 12.76 4.73
CA ILE A 328 0.93 13.69 5.75
C ILE A 328 0.40 15.10 5.53
N GLU A 329 0.38 15.57 4.29
CA GLU A 329 -0.11 16.91 3.94
C GLU A 329 -1.58 17.13 4.35
N THR A 330 -2.42 16.10 4.30
CA THR A 330 -3.85 16.19 4.74
C THR A 330 -4.05 16.35 6.24
N ILE A 331 -3.01 16.21 7.07
CA ILE A 331 -3.13 16.28 8.54
C ILE A 331 -2.34 17.46 9.11
N ILE A 332 -1.39 18.00 8.35
CA ILE A 332 -0.62 19.19 8.75
C ILE A 332 -1.40 20.46 8.44
N ASN A 333 -2.25 20.44 7.41
CA ASN A 333 -3.19 21.50 7.03
C ASN A 333 -4.55 21.31 7.72
#